data_8ea879d37aeb7998728d3a01a6690576
#
_entry.id   8ea879d37aeb7998728d3a01a6690576
#
_cell.length_a   1.000
_cell.length_b   1.000
_cell.length_c   1.000
_cell.angle_alpha   90.00
_cell.angle_beta   90.00
_cell.angle_gamma   90.00
#
_symmetry.space_group_name_H-M   'P 1'
#
loop_
_entity.id
_entity.type
_entity.pdbx_description
1 polymer ?
#
loop_
_entity_poly.entity_id
_entity_poly.type
_entity_poly.pdbx_seq_one_letter_code
_entity_poly.pdbx_strand_id
1 'polypeptide(L)'
;MQEGSWVQAFWTACVATAILASVLTIWRRRARYVGRVAVGVLMLLGGAAFNAVNLASGANYADFADQAHFEWVTNAWRAVVAPNQILFIGWLVAFEAVVGVLILSGGRRTQLGLIGAIGFHLALWLFGWIVTVYCLLILPALLLLLRAERRAATVSDLSAAPAAVPRVHVTN
;
A
#
# COMPACT_ATOMS: atom_id res chain seq x y z
N MET A 1 -23.60 -17.35 -6.91
CA MET A 1 -22.21 -17.48 -7.44
C MET A 1 -21.74 -16.27 -8.28
N GLN A 2 -22.44 -15.13 -8.31
CA GLN A 2 -22.01 -13.93 -9.06
C GLN A 2 -21.43 -12.80 -8.20
N GLU A 3 -21.59 -12.84 -6.88
CA GLU A 3 -21.13 -11.74 -6.02
C GLU A 3 -19.59 -11.67 -5.86
N GLY A 4 -18.87 -12.77 -6.07
CA GLY A 4 -17.40 -12.79 -6.01
C GLY A 4 -16.67 -12.21 -7.23
N SER A 5 -17.32 -12.20 -8.40
CA SER A 5 -16.66 -11.86 -9.66
C SER A 5 -16.35 -10.37 -9.80
N TRP A 6 -17.23 -9.49 -9.35
CA TRP A 6 -16.99 -8.04 -9.42
C TRP A 6 -15.95 -7.56 -8.41
N VAL A 7 -15.87 -8.19 -7.22
CA VAL A 7 -14.82 -7.91 -6.22
C VAL A 7 -13.45 -8.28 -6.78
N GLN A 8 -13.34 -9.47 -7.39
CA GLN A 8 -12.10 -9.91 -8.04
C GLN A 8 -11.73 -9.00 -9.20
N ALA A 9 -12.68 -8.59 -10.04
CA ALA A 9 -12.45 -7.68 -11.15
C ALA A 9 -11.98 -6.32 -10.67
N PHE A 10 -12.62 -5.74 -9.64
CA PHE A 10 -12.21 -4.49 -9.02
C PHE A 10 -10.78 -4.57 -8.48
N TRP A 11 -10.49 -5.62 -7.71
CA TRP A 11 -9.18 -5.82 -7.09
C TRP A 11 -8.08 -5.97 -8.14
N THR A 12 -8.32 -6.80 -9.16
CA THR A 12 -7.41 -7.01 -10.29
C THR A 12 -7.17 -5.71 -11.06
N ALA A 13 -8.22 -4.93 -11.32
CA ALA A 13 -8.12 -3.65 -12.00
C ALA A 13 -7.27 -2.64 -11.20
N CYS A 14 -7.47 -2.53 -9.89
CA CYS A 14 -6.68 -1.67 -9.02
C CYS A 14 -5.20 -2.08 -9.00
N VAL A 15 -4.91 -3.38 -8.85
CA VAL A 15 -3.55 -3.92 -8.85
C VAL A 15 -2.87 -3.68 -10.20
N ALA A 16 -3.52 -4.02 -11.31
CA ALA A 16 -2.98 -3.79 -12.65
C ALA A 16 -2.72 -2.31 -12.91
N THR A 17 -3.64 -1.43 -12.52
CA THR A 17 -3.47 0.02 -12.65
C THR A 17 -2.30 0.52 -11.79
N ALA A 18 -2.17 0.04 -10.56
CA ALA A 18 -1.06 0.40 -9.68
C ALA A 18 0.29 -0.02 -10.27
N ILE A 19 0.39 -1.23 -10.80
CA ILE A 19 1.62 -1.74 -11.43
C ILE A 19 1.96 -0.93 -12.68
N LEU A 20 1.01 -0.80 -13.61
CA LEU A 20 1.23 -0.07 -14.86
C LEU A 20 1.59 1.40 -14.62
N ALA A 21 0.85 2.09 -13.75
CA ALA A 21 1.13 3.47 -13.42
C ALA A 21 2.50 3.63 -12.76
N SER A 22 2.88 2.72 -11.85
CA SER A 22 4.18 2.75 -11.18
C SER A 22 5.33 2.55 -12.17
N VAL A 23 5.21 1.62 -13.11
CA VAL A 23 6.19 1.42 -14.18
C VAL A 23 6.27 2.68 -15.08
N LEU A 24 5.14 3.26 -15.44
CA LEU A 24 5.08 4.48 -16.24
C LEU A 24 5.73 5.70 -15.56
N THR A 25 5.91 5.69 -14.23
CA THR A 25 6.63 6.77 -13.51
C THR A 25 8.07 6.91 -13.95
N ILE A 26 8.67 5.86 -14.55
CA ILE A 26 10.03 5.88 -15.09
C ILE A 26 10.14 6.91 -16.21
N TRP A 27 9.11 7.02 -17.06
CA TRP A 27 9.09 7.89 -18.22
C TRP A 27 8.18 9.11 -18.05
N ARG A 28 7.10 9.01 -17.26
CA ARG A 28 6.08 10.05 -17.12
C ARG A 28 5.85 10.41 -15.65
N ARG A 29 6.36 11.57 -15.23
CA ARG A 29 6.21 12.06 -13.83
C ARG A 29 4.75 12.11 -13.35
N ARG A 30 3.79 12.39 -14.25
CA ARG A 30 2.36 12.47 -13.90
C ARG A 30 1.74 11.11 -13.56
N ALA A 31 2.31 10.00 -14.05
CA ALA A 31 1.80 8.66 -13.78
C ALA A 31 1.80 8.31 -12.26
N ARG A 32 2.66 8.98 -11.46
CA ARG A 32 2.68 8.80 -10.00
C ARG A 32 1.32 9.09 -9.34
N TYR A 33 0.57 10.07 -9.86
CA TYR A 33 -0.75 10.39 -9.30
C TYR A 33 -1.75 9.26 -9.51
N VAL A 34 -1.74 8.64 -10.69
CA VAL A 34 -2.57 7.48 -11.01
C VAL A 34 -2.18 6.29 -10.12
N GLY A 35 -0.89 5.99 -10.02
CA GLY A 35 -0.40 4.91 -9.15
C GLY A 35 -0.76 5.14 -7.68
N ARG A 36 -0.61 6.37 -7.18
CA ARG A 36 -1.00 6.76 -5.83
C ARG A 36 -2.49 6.55 -5.57
N VAL A 37 -3.35 7.00 -6.50
CA VAL A 37 -4.81 6.82 -6.37
C VAL A 37 -5.14 5.33 -6.40
N ALA A 38 -4.60 4.56 -7.34
CA ALA A 38 -4.87 3.13 -7.44
C ALA A 38 -4.47 2.36 -6.17
N VAL A 39 -3.27 2.63 -5.62
CA VAL A 39 -2.81 1.98 -4.37
C VAL A 39 -3.63 2.46 -3.17
N GLY A 40 -3.92 3.76 -3.06
CA GLY A 40 -4.73 4.30 -1.96
C GLY A 40 -6.15 3.73 -1.95
N VAL A 41 -6.79 3.64 -3.12
CA VAL A 41 -8.11 3.04 -3.28
C VAL A 41 -8.07 1.53 -2.99
N LEU A 42 -7.03 0.83 -3.44
CA LEU A 42 -6.84 -0.59 -3.13
C LEU A 42 -6.76 -0.81 -1.61
N MET A 43 -5.99 -0.01 -0.87
CA MET A 43 -5.87 -0.11 0.59
C MET A 43 -7.19 0.23 1.29
N LEU A 44 -7.92 1.27 0.84
CA LEU A 44 -9.17 1.69 1.48
C LEU A 44 -10.34 0.76 1.18
N LEU A 45 -10.55 0.43 -0.10
CA LEU A 45 -11.72 -0.35 -0.52
C LEU A 45 -11.42 -1.84 -0.61
N GLY A 46 -10.28 -2.21 -1.21
CA GLY A 46 -9.87 -3.61 -1.36
C GLY A 46 -9.33 -4.24 -0.07
N GLY A 47 -8.78 -3.42 0.83
CA GLY A 47 -8.34 -3.83 2.16
C GLY A 47 -9.36 -3.46 3.24
N ALA A 48 -9.28 -2.23 3.76
CA ALA A 48 -10.02 -1.82 4.95
C ALA A 48 -11.54 -2.02 4.86
N ALA A 49 -12.20 -1.53 3.81
CA ALA A 49 -13.65 -1.65 3.69
C ALA A 49 -14.07 -3.13 3.49
N PHE A 50 -13.34 -3.89 2.67
CA PHE A 50 -13.61 -5.30 2.45
C PHE A 50 -13.47 -6.12 3.74
N ASN A 51 -12.36 -5.94 4.49
CA ASN A 51 -12.14 -6.61 5.76
C ASN A 51 -13.16 -6.18 6.83
N ALA A 52 -13.55 -4.90 6.86
CA ALA A 52 -14.56 -4.41 7.79
C ALA A 52 -15.94 -5.04 7.53
N VAL A 53 -16.35 -5.12 6.25
CA VAL A 53 -17.63 -5.76 5.87
C VAL A 53 -17.61 -7.25 6.20
N ASN A 54 -16.52 -7.96 5.87
CA ASN A 54 -16.38 -9.38 6.19
C ASN A 54 -16.45 -9.62 7.70
N LEU A 55 -15.73 -8.82 8.49
CA LEU A 55 -15.74 -8.92 9.95
C LEU A 55 -17.14 -8.66 10.51
N ALA A 56 -17.84 -7.63 10.03
CA ALA A 56 -19.20 -7.30 10.44
C ALA A 56 -20.23 -8.38 10.03
N SER A 57 -19.97 -9.08 8.92
CA SER A 57 -20.79 -10.20 8.45
C SER A 57 -20.52 -11.53 9.17
N GLY A 58 -19.59 -11.52 10.15
CA GLY A 58 -19.23 -12.73 10.90
C GLY A 58 -18.34 -13.72 10.13
N ALA A 59 -17.57 -13.23 9.15
CA ALA A 59 -16.61 -14.08 8.42
C ALA A 59 -15.60 -14.71 9.37
N ASN A 60 -15.30 -15.96 9.13
CA ASN A 60 -14.31 -16.71 9.89
C ASN A 60 -12.92 -16.55 9.24
N TYR A 61 -11.94 -16.09 10.03
CA TYR A 61 -10.56 -15.92 9.61
C TYR A 61 -9.63 -17.03 10.13
N ALA A 62 -10.18 -18.10 10.79
CA ALA A 62 -9.36 -19.15 11.39
C ALA A 62 -8.43 -19.83 10.38
N ASP A 63 -8.94 -20.10 9.17
CA ASP A 63 -8.23 -20.86 8.14
C ASP A 63 -7.34 -19.99 7.24
N PHE A 64 -7.26 -18.67 7.50
CA PHE A 64 -6.49 -17.75 6.67
C PHE A 64 -5.01 -18.10 6.54
N ALA A 65 -4.41 -18.63 7.61
CA ALA A 65 -3.00 -19.02 7.65
C ALA A 65 -2.73 -20.50 7.35
N ASP A 66 -3.72 -21.27 6.90
CA ASP A 66 -3.56 -22.72 6.66
C ASP A 66 -2.56 -23.03 5.54
N GLN A 67 -2.40 -22.11 4.61
CA GLN A 67 -1.43 -22.22 3.51
C GLN A 67 -0.14 -21.44 3.77
N ALA A 68 0.10 -20.97 4.99
CA ALA A 68 1.30 -20.24 5.34
C ALA A 68 2.57 -21.07 5.04
N HIS A 69 3.64 -20.38 4.66
CA HIS A 69 4.92 -21.03 4.29
C HIS A 69 5.60 -21.73 5.47
N PHE A 70 5.26 -21.34 6.71
CA PHE A 70 5.89 -21.82 7.91
C PHE A 70 4.84 -22.24 8.94
N GLU A 71 4.98 -23.42 9.52
CA GLU A 71 4.06 -23.95 10.54
C GLU A 71 3.91 -23.01 11.75
N TRP A 72 4.97 -22.32 12.14
CA TRP A 72 4.89 -21.37 13.25
C TRP A 72 3.91 -20.22 12.97
N VAL A 73 3.77 -19.79 11.69
CA VAL A 73 2.79 -18.76 11.30
C VAL A 73 1.37 -19.29 11.48
N THR A 74 1.10 -20.50 10.98
CA THR A 74 -0.19 -21.18 11.14
C THR A 74 -0.54 -21.37 12.62
N ASN A 75 0.42 -21.86 13.42
CA ASN A 75 0.23 -22.10 14.83
C ASN A 75 -0.02 -20.81 15.62
N ALA A 76 0.77 -19.75 15.35
CA ALA A 76 0.57 -18.43 15.97
C ALA A 76 -0.78 -17.83 15.57
N TRP A 77 -1.18 -17.96 14.31
CA TRP A 77 -2.47 -17.48 13.83
C TRP A 77 -3.62 -18.16 14.57
N ARG A 78 -3.62 -19.49 14.60
CA ARG A 78 -4.67 -20.29 15.27
C ARG A 78 -4.72 -20.06 16.77
N ALA A 79 -3.56 -19.90 17.42
CA ALA A 79 -3.48 -19.71 18.86
C ALA A 79 -3.84 -18.29 19.32
N VAL A 80 -3.54 -17.27 18.52
CA VAL A 80 -3.62 -15.86 18.95
C VAL A 80 -4.64 -15.08 18.13
N VAL A 81 -4.56 -15.14 16.80
CA VAL A 81 -5.39 -14.28 15.92
C VAL A 81 -6.81 -14.84 15.80
N ALA A 82 -6.96 -16.12 15.49
CA ALA A 82 -8.28 -16.74 15.26
C ALA A 82 -9.24 -16.59 16.46
N PRO A 83 -8.86 -16.84 17.72
CA PRO A 83 -9.74 -16.64 18.85
C PRO A 83 -10.04 -15.17 19.17
N ASN A 84 -9.21 -14.25 18.68
CA ASN A 84 -9.32 -12.80 18.89
C ASN A 84 -9.49 -12.03 17.56
N GLN A 85 -10.14 -12.64 16.57
CA GLN A 85 -10.21 -12.09 15.21
C GLN A 85 -10.79 -10.67 15.16
N ILE A 86 -11.77 -10.32 16.00
CA ILE A 86 -12.36 -8.97 16.04
C ILE A 86 -11.27 -7.93 16.35
N LEU A 87 -10.39 -8.23 17.31
CA LEU A 87 -9.31 -7.34 17.69
C LEU A 87 -8.26 -7.22 16.56
N PHE A 88 -7.75 -8.34 16.08
CA PHE A 88 -6.65 -8.34 15.11
C PHE A 88 -7.07 -7.87 13.72
N ILE A 89 -8.23 -8.34 13.23
CA ILE A 89 -8.77 -7.86 11.95
C ILE A 89 -9.26 -6.41 12.07
N GLY A 90 -9.81 -6.00 13.22
CA GLY A 90 -10.13 -4.61 13.48
C GLY A 90 -8.90 -3.69 13.42
N TRP A 91 -7.76 -4.11 14.00
CA TRP A 91 -6.48 -3.41 13.87
C TRP A 91 -5.97 -3.39 12.42
N LEU A 92 -6.14 -4.49 11.69
CA LEU A 92 -5.78 -4.54 10.27
C LEU A 92 -6.61 -3.53 9.46
N VAL A 93 -7.92 -3.48 9.67
CA VAL A 93 -8.83 -2.51 9.04
C VAL A 93 -8.38 -1.07 9.32
N ALA A 94 -8.10 -0.76 10.59
CA ALA A 94 -7.62 0.56 10.98
C ALA A 94 -6.28 0.91 10.30
N PHE A 95 -5.34 -0.03 10.27
CA PHE A 95 -4.05 0.13 9.62
C PHE A 95 -4.21 0.38 8.11
N GLU A 96 -4.97 -0.44 7.40
CA GLU A 96 -5.21 -0.30 5.97
C GLU A 96 -5.89 1.03 5.63
N ALA A 97 -6.86 1.45 6.46
CA ALA A 97 -7.53 2.74 6.30
C ALA A 97 -6.54 3.91 6.47
N VAL A 98 -5.73 3.90 7.52
CA VAL A 98 -4.71 4.94 7.76
C VAL A 98 -3.69 4.99 6.63
N VAL A 99 -3.17 3.82 6.21
CA VAL A 99 -2.21 3.74 5.11
C VAL A 99 -2.82 4.26 3.81
N GLY A 100 -4.06 3.88 3.49
CA GLY A 100 -4.76 4.35 2.30
C GLY A 100 -4.95 5.87 2.29
N VAL A 101 -5.40 6.46 3.41
CA VAL A 101 -5.54 7.91 3.58
C VAL A 101 -4.20 8.62 3.44
N LEU A 102 -3.13 8.10 4.06
CA LEU A 102 -1.79 8.67 3.96
C LEU A 102 -1.29 8.66 2.50
N ILE A 103 -1.49 7.57 1.77
CA ILE A 103 -1.12 7.47 0.36
C ILE A 103 -1.83 8.54 -0.47
N LEU A 104 -3.09 8.81 -0.21
CA LEU A 104 -3.89 9.81 -0.95
C LEU A 104 -3.56 11.26 -0.56
N SER A 105 -2.98 11.51 0.62
CA SER A 105 -2.80 12.85 1.19
C SER A 105 -1.74 13.72 0.52
N GLY A 106 -0.76 13.14 -0.20
CA GLY A 106 0.31 13.89 -0.86
C GLY A 106 1.57 14.13 0.00
N GLY A 107 2.69 14.46 -0.68
CA GLY A 107 3.95 14.83 -0.03
C GLY A 107 4.54 13.74 0.85
N ARG A 108 5.06 14.14 2.03
CA ARG A 108 5.67 13.21 3.00
C ARG A 108 4.68 12.17 3.53
N ARG A 109 3.40 12.52 3.66
CA ARG A 109 2.35 11.59 4.10
C ARG A 109 2.20 10.42 3.13
N THR A 110 2.20 10.68 1.82
CA THR A 110 2.19 9.61 0.80
C THR A 110 3.40 8.69 0.93
N GLN A 111 4.60 9.24 1.20
CA GLN A 111 5.79 8.42 1.38
C GLN A 111 5.67 7.49 2.60
N LEU A 112 5.15 8.00 3.72
CA LEU A 112 4.88 7.20 4.93
C LEU A 112 3.85 6.11 4.66
N GLY A 113 2.75 6.45 3.98
CA GLY A 113 1.73 5.48 3.59
C GLY A 113 2.30 4.38 2.68
N LEU A 114 3.13 4.73 1.69
CA LEU A 114 3.79 3.75 0.82
C LEU A 114 4.78 2.86 1.59
N ILE A 115 5.51 3.40 2.56
CA ILE A 115 6.38 2.61 3.43
C ILE A 115 5.54 1.62 4.25
N GLY A 116 4.41 2.07 4.82
CA GLY A 116 3.48 1.21 5.52
C GLY A 116 2.93 0.09 4.63
N ALA A 117 2.51 0.42 3.39
CA ALA A 117 2.04 -0.57 2.43
C ALA A 117 3.14 -1.58 2.07
N ILE A 118 4.38 -1.14 1.86
CA ILE A 118 5.53 -2.03 1.59
C ILE A 118 5.76 -2.97 2.77
N GLY A 119 5.81 -2.44 4.01
CA GLY A 119 5.98 -3.26 5.21
C GLY A 119 4.87 -4.30 5.38
N PHE A 120 3.62 -3.91 5.11
CA PHE A 120 2.48 -4.81 5.13
C PHE A 120 2.63 -5.96 4.12
N HIS A 121 2.96 -5.67 2.87
CA HIS A 121 3.13 -6.71 1.85
C HIS A 121 4.36 -7.58 2.10
N LEU A 122 5.42 -7.03 2.74
CA LEU A 122 6.56 -7.82 3.22
C LEU A 122 6.18 -8.80 4.34
N ALA A 123 5.16 -8.52 5.14
CA ALA A 123 4.63 -9.47 6.12
C ALA A 123 3.63 -10.45 5.50
N LEU A 124 2.84 -9.95 4.55
CA LEU A 124 1.75 -10.70 3.93
C LEU A 124 2.21 -11.92 3.11
N TRP A 125 3.43 -11.88 2.52
CA TRP A 125 3.98 -13.01 1.76
C TRP A 125 4.08 -14.32 2.56
N LEU A 126 4.11 -14.24 3.88
CA LEU A 126 4.16 -15.41 4.76
C LEU A 126 2.93 -16.33 4.63
N PHE A 127 1.81 -15.82 4.12
CA PHE A 127 0.50 -16.48 4.15
C PHE A 127 0.20 -17.35 2.91
N GLY A 128 1.21 -17.76 2.16
CA GLY A 128 1.08 -18.79 1.13
C GLY A 128 1.39 -18.33 -0.29
N TRP A 129 1.41 -19.28 -1.22
CA TRP A 129 1.93 -19.06 -2.57
C TRP A 129 1.14 -18.05 -3.40
N ILE A 130 -0.18 -18.05 -3.31
CA ILE A 130 -1.01 -17.10 -4.06
C ILE A 130 -0.70 -15.67 -3.61
N VAL A 131 -0.58 -15.48 -2.30
CA VAL A 131 -0.24 -14.20 -1.70
C VAL A 131 1.19 -13.80 -2.02
N THR A 132 2.12 -14.77 -2.04
CA THR A 132 3.51 -14.53 -2.46
C THR A 132 3.60 -14.01 -3.89
N VAL A 133 2.90 -14.64 -4.83
CA VAL A 133 2.88 -14.18 -6.23
C VAL A 133 2.36 -12.75 -6.32
N TYR A 134 1.27 -12.46 -5.61
CA TYR A 134 0.75 -11.09 -5.52
C TYR A 134 1.79 -10.10 -4.96
N CYS A 135 2.46 -10.46 -3.85
CA CYS A 135 3.49 -9.62 -3.25
C CYS A 135 4.68 -9.37 -4.19
N LEU A 136 5.11 -10.39 -4.94
CA LEU A 136 6.18 -10.25 -5.93
C LEU A 136 5.83 -9.27 -7.06
N LEU A 137 4.57 -9.14 -7.39
CA LEU A 137 4.10 -8.20 -8.41
C LEU A 137 3.92 -6.78 -7.87
N ILE A 138 3.35 -6.64 -6.67
CA ILE A 138 2.99 -5.32 -6.13
C ILE A 138 4.18 -4.61 -5.44
N LEU A 139 5.09 -5.33 -4.79
CA LEU A 139 6.21 -4.73 -4.07
C LEU A 139 7.14 -3.90 -4.99
N PRO A 140 7.58 -4.39 -6.17
CA PRO A 140 8.35 -3.54 -7.10
C PRO A 140 7.59 -2.29 -7.52
N ALA A 141 6.28 -2.39 -7.75
CA ALA A 141 5.44 -1.26 -8.11
C ALA A 141 5.38 -0.21 -6.99
N LEU A 142 5.20 -0.63 -5.73
CA LEU A 142 5.22 0.25 -4.57
C LEU A 142 6.57 0.93 -4.39
N LEU A 143 7.68 0.22 -4.60
CA LEU A 143 9.04 0.77 -4.52
C LEU A 143 9.29 1.81 -5.63
N LEU A 144 8.86 1.55 -6.87
CA LEU A 144 8.96 2.51 -7.96
C LEU A 144 8.13 3.77 -7.68
N LEU A 145 6.92 3.60 -7.16
CA LEU A 145 6.05 4.71 -6.79
C LEU A 145 6.65 5.55 -5.65
N LEU A 146 7.17 4.91 -4.61
CA LEU A 146 7.86 5.58 -3.51
C LEU A 146 9.08 6.36 -4.01
N ARG A 147 9.88 5.77 -4.91
CA ARG A 147 11.02 6.45 -5.55
C ARG A 147 10.57 7.68 -6.34
N ALA A 148 9.47 7.57 -7.10
CA ALA A 148 8.91 8.68 -7.87
C ALA A 148 8.42 9.82 -6.96
N GLU A 149 7.76 9.51 -5.84
CA GLU A 149 7.29 10.50 -4.86
C GLU A 149 8.46 11.19 -4.14
N ARG A 150 9.52 10.45 -3.77
CA ARG A 150 10.73 11.04 -3.17
C ARG A 150 11.44 12.01 -4.12
N ARG A 151 11.63 11.61 -5.38
CA ARG A 151 12.23 12.48 -6.40
C ARG A 151 11.45 13.78 -6.62
N ALA A 152 10.12 13.69 -6.59
CA ALA A 152 9.27 14.86 -6.78
C ALA A 152 9.38 15.84 -5.59
N ALA A 153 9.49 15.34 -4.36
CA ALA A 153 9.69 16.16 -3.18
C ALA A 153 11.03 16.92 -3.25
N THR A 154 12.12 16.24 -3.61
CA THR A 154 13.45 16.87 -3.76
C THR A 154 13.45 18.00 -4.79
N VAL A 155 12.78 17.81 -5.94
CA VAL A 155 12.68 18.86 -6.98
C VAL A 155 11.91 20.08 -6.45
N SER A 156 10.83 19.86 -5.69
CA SER A 156 10.04 20.95 -5.10
C SER A 156 10.85 21.74 -4.07
N ASP A 157 11.61 21.05 -3.23
CA ASP A 157 12.45 21.68 -2.20
C ASP A 157 13.57 22.54 -2.84
N LEU A 158 14.21 22.05 -3.91
CA LEU A 158 15.22 22.80 -4.68
C LEU A 158 14.66 24.05 -5.35
N SER A 159 13.41 23.97 -5.86
CA SER A 159 12.73 25.09 -6.51
C SER A 159 12.26 26.15 -5.50
N ALA A 160 12.06 25.77 -4.25
CA ALA A 160 11.66 26.68 -3.17
C ALA A 160 12.86 27.33 -2.45
N ALA A 161 14.09 26.88 -2.70
CA ALA A 161 15.30 27.49 -2.12
C ALA A 161 15.49 28.90 -2.69
N PRO A 162 15.63 29.96 -1.85
CA PRO A 162 15.87 31.31 -2.33
C PRO A 162 17.15 31.34 -3.16
N ALA A 163 17.07 31.95 -4.35
CA ALA A 163 18.25 32.19 -5.17
C ALA A 163 19.28 32.98 -4.32
N ALA A 164 20.42 32.37 -4.09
CA ALA A 164 21.51 33.05 -3.38
C ALA A 164 21.89 34.31 -4.20
N VAL A 165 21.42 35.47 -3.74
CA VAL A 165 21.79 36.76 -4.35
C VAL A 165 23.31 36.92 -4.13
N PRO A 166 24.11 36.99 -5.19
CA PRO A 166 25.53 37.30 -5.06
C PRO A 166 25.66 38.66 -4.39
N ARG A 167 26.23 38.72 -3.18
CA ARG A 167 26.61 40.00 -2.58
C ARG A 167 27.74 40.56 -3.43
N VAL A 168 27.40 41.50 -4.31
CA VAL A 168 28.39 42.31 -4.98
C VAL A 168 29.06 43.18 -3.87
N HIS A 169 30.26 42.81 -3.48
CA HIS A 169 31.09 43.70 -2.69
C HIS A 169 31.49 44.87 -3.58
N VAL A 170 30.79 45.98 -3.42
CA VAL A 170 31.26 47.28 -3.96
C VAL A 170 32.35 47.77 -2.99
N THR A 171 33.62 47.59 -3.36
CA THR A 171 34.77 48.26 -2.72
C THR A 171 34.81 49.66 -3.24
N ASN A 172 34.59 50.68 -2.37
CA ASN A 172 34.92 52.08 -2.59
C ASN A 172 36.40 52.30 -2.46
#